data_b035dc7577b4c18f27bdb37fdfe74601
#
_entry.id   b035dc7577b4c18f27bdb37fdfe74601
#
_cell.length_a   1.000
_cell.length_b   1.000
_cell.length_c   1.000
_cell.angle_alpha   90.00
_cell.angle_beta   90.00
_cell.angle_gamma   90.00
#
_symmetry.space_group_name_H-M   'P 1'
#
loop_
_entity.id
_entity.type
_entity.pdbx_description
1 polymer ?
#
loop_
_entity_poly.entity_id
_entity_poly.type
_entity_poly.pdbx_seq_one_letter_code
_entity_poly.pdbx_strand_id
1 'polypeptide(L)'
;MKSVDIAAAPYPVNYAFHDAVSVPTLPLISMINRMIVVQYDDWNGDARTMVFEPTVPAGSAEAPFYSNLQALMDKVPGGQRMAEAVMLKYYNEPGDVLDQLGLTPSDIDFCTFDHLHVQDPRMILGSTEVIDGEAAPRQPLFGNAKMLVHSRELATLQSLHPMQWAWYVDGGLGGVDPSQIVTFDGDIELGPGLALLWTPGHTDGNHSLVINTPDGVWVSSENGISADNWQPELSKIPGVRKYHERFGREICPNANTLEDSLDQYDSMVKEKTMADPSKVDPRWLQILPSTELAPWKRFWPVVPTFTHGGIDYGQIKAGLR
;
A
#
# COMPACT_ATOMS: atom_id res chain seq x y z
N MET A 1 5.54 -9.94 13.49
CA MET A 1 5.05 -9.28 12.27
C MET A 1 4.40 -10.29 11.34
N LYS A 2 3.25 -9.96 10.78
CA LYS A 2 2.51 -10.79 9.81
C LYS A 2 1.98 -9.91 8.69
N SER A 3 2.12 -10.35 7.43
CA SER A 3 1.44 -9.74 6.29
C SER A 3 0.31 -10.64 5.81
N VAL A 4 -0.83 -10.04 5.45
CA VAL A 4 -2.02 -10.76 4.98
C VAL A 4 -2.62 -10.03 3.78
N ASP A 5 -2.94 -10.77 2.72
CA ASP A 5 -3.55 -10.21 1.52
C ASP A 5 -5.01 -9.78 1.82
N ILE A 6 -5.37 -8.58 1.41
CA ILE A 6 -6.70 -7.99 1.59
C ILE A 6 -7.53 -8.18 0.33
N ALA A 7 -7.10 -7.61 -0.78
CA ALA A 7 -7.82 -7.68 -2.04
C ALA A 7 -6.87 -7.59 -3.24
N ALA A 8 -7.36 -7.99 -4.40
CA ALA A 8 -6.71 -7.69 -5.66
C ALA A 8 -7.62 -6.80 -6.51
N ALA A 9 -7.05 -5.82 -7.18
CA ALA A 9 -7.75 -4.83 -7.98
C ALA A 9 -7.02 -4.55 -9.31
N PRO A 10 -7.74 -4.08 -10.35
CA PRO A 10 -7.15 -3.72 -11.63
C PRO A 10 -6.28 -2.47 -11.51
N TYR A 11 -5.20 -2.45 -12.28
CA TYR A 11 -4.27 -1.33 -12.36
C TYR A 11 -3.75 -1.13 -13.80
N PRO A 12 -3.58 0.11 -14.28
CA PRO A 12 -3.06 0.37 -15.62
C PRO A 12 -1.60 -0.07 -15.75
N VAL A 13 -1.30 -0.88 -16.77
CA VAL A 13 0.04 -1.46 -16.95
C VAL A 13 1.12 -0.39 -17.24
N ASN A 14 0.74 0.70 -17.89
CA ASN A 14 1.68 1.78 -18.20
C ASN A 14 2.11 2.59 -16.97
N TYR A 15 1.34 2.58 -15.90
CA TYR A 15 1.77 3.18 -14.63
C TYR A 15 2.71 2.28 -13.82
N ALA A 16 2.52 0.97 -13.92
CA ALA A 16 3.22 -0.02 -13.11
C ALA A 16 4.77 0.08 -13.16
N PHE A 17 5.31 0.54 -14.28
CA PHE A 17 6.75 0.58 -14.56
C PHE A 17 7.16 1.81 -15.37
N HIS A 18 6.55 2.94 -15.15
CA HIS A 18 6.88 4.21 -15.80
C HIS A 18 7.11 4.06 -17.31
N ASP A 19 6.15 3.52 -18.04
CA ASP A 19 6.22 3.26 -19.49
C ASP A 19 7.31 2.27 -19.96
N ALA A 20 8.02 1.62 -19.03
CA ALA A 20 9.05 0.65 -19.39
C ALA A 20 8.49 -0.65 -19.98
N VAL A 21 7.25 -1.00 -19.65
CA VAL A 21 6.64 -2.25 -20.11
C VAL A 21 6.22 -2.17 -21.57
N SER A 22 6.70 -3.13 -22.37
CA SER A 22 6.45 -3.22 -23.81
C SER A 22 5.41 -4.30 -24.14
N VAL A 23 4.18 -4.16 -23.65
CA VAL A 23 3.05 -5.10 -23.94
C VAL A 23 1.81 -4.29 -24.35
N PRO A 24 1.70 -3.84 -25.59
CA PRO A 24 0.66 -2.91 -26.02
C PRO A 24 -0.78 -3.48 -25.98
N THR A 25 -0.92 -4.79 -25.88
CA THR A 25 -2.25 -5.46 -25.89
C THR A 25 -2.83 -5.71 -24.49
N LEU A 26 -2.09 -5.38 -23.43
CA LEU A 26 -2.50 -5.59 -22.05
C LEU A 26 -2.68 -4.23 -21.36
N PRO A 27 -3.89 -3.64 -21.36
CA PRO A 27 -4.11 -2.31 -20.79
C PRO A 27 -4.14 -2.31 -19.25
N LEU A 28 -4.57 -3.41 -18.64
CA LEU A 28 -4.72 -3.56 -17.20
C LEU A 28 -4.04 -4.85 -16.73
N ILE A 29 -3.50 -4.78 -15.54
CA ILE A 29 -3.01 -5.91 -14.74
C ILE A 29 -3.78 -5.95 -13.43
N SER A 30 -3.46 -6.87 -12.54
CA SER A 30 -4.03 -6.92 -11.20
C SER A 30 -2.92 -6.77 -10.16
N MET A 31 -3.20 -6.03 -9.11
CA MET A 31 -2.34 -5.85 -7.94
C MET A 31 -3.01 -6.41 -6.71
N ILE A 32 -2.22 -6.89 -5.76
CA ILE A 32 -2.67 -7.45 -4.48
C ILE A 32 -2.25 -6.49 -3.37
N ASN A 33 -3.21 -5.87 -2.72
CA ASN A 33 -2.99 -5.05 -1.53
C ASN A 33 -2.84 -5.93 -0.28
N ARG A 34 -1.98 -5.51 0.66
CA ARG A 34 -1.66 -6.23 1.88
C ARG A 34 -1.77 -5.36 3.12
N MET A 35 -2.30 -5.96 4.17
CA MET A 35 -2.21 -5.42 5.53
C MET A 35 -1.03 -6.08 6.26
N ILE A 36 -0.21 -5.28 6.94
CA ILE A 36 0.88 -5.77 7.78
C ILE A 36 0.55 -5.46 9.24
N VAL A 37 0.57 -6.49 10.10
CA VAL A 37 0.42 -6.34 11.55
C VAL A 37 1.77 -6.48 12.20
N VAL A 38 2.19 -5.46 12.97
CA VAL A 38 3.48 -5.41 13.67
C VAL A 38 3.25 -5.25 15.16
N GLN A 39 3.92 -6.06 15.96
CA GLN A 39 4.04 -5.84 17.40
C GLN A 39 5.49 -5.52 17.73
N TYR A 40 5.70 -4.49 18.55
CA TYR A 40 7.01 -3.95 18.90
C TYR A 40 6.97 -3.31 20.28
N ASP A 41 8.13 -3.12 20.87
CA ASP A 41 8.27 -2.31 22.08
C ASP A 41 8.61 -0.87 21.66
N ASP A 42 7.88 0.11 22.18
CA ASP A 42 8.18 1.52 21.95
C ASP A 42 9.42 1.96 22.76
N TRP A 43 9.83 3.23 22.61
CA TRP A 43 10.99 3.77 23.30
C TRP A 43 10.85 3.81 24.85
N ASN A 44 9.65 3.65 25.38
CA ASN A 44 9.40 3.53 26.82
C ASN A 44 9.43 2.06 27.28
N GLY A 45 9.51 1.12 26.35
CA GLY A 45 9.42 -0.31 26.62
C GLY A 45 7.98 -0.82 26.70
N ASP A 46 7.00 -0.03 26.29
CA ASP A 46 5.60 -0.45 26.21
C ASP A 46 5.36 -1.24 24.93
N ALA A 47 4.73 -2.41 25.06
CA ALA A 47 4.35 -3.21 23.90
C ALA A 47 3.22 -2.52 23.12
N ARG A 48 3.39 -2.40 21.81
CA ARG A 48 2.44 -1.76 20.89
C ARG A 48 2.08 -2.68 19.75
N THR A 49 0.85 -2.55 19.28
CA THR A 49 0.38 -3.19 18.05
C THR A 49 0.04 -2.12 17.02
N MET A 50 0.69 -2.18 15.86
CA MET A 50 0.43 -1.31 14.72
C MET A 50 -0.06 -2.12 13.52
N VAL A 51 -0.99 -1.56 12.77
CA VAL A 51 -1.41 -2.05 11.46
C VAL A 51 -0.98 -1.05 10.39
N PHE A 52 -0.35 -1.58 9.34
CA PHE A 52 0.07 -0.84 8.15
C PHE A 52 -0.78 -1.31 6.98
N GLU A 53 -1.33 -0.40 6.19
CA GLU A 53 -2.25 -0.67 5.07
C GLU A 53 -3.53 -1.45 5.47
N PRO A 54 -4.31 -1.00 6.46
CA PRO A 54 -5.59 -1.62 6.80
C PRO A 54 -6.69 -1.21 5.81
N THR A 55 -6.46 -1.47 4.53
CA THR A 55 -7.35 -1.09 3.43
C THR A 55 -8.68 -1.81 3.53
N VAL A 56 -9.78 -1.05 3.43
CA VAL A 56 -11.14 -1.61 3.31
C VAL A 56 -11.58 -1.52 1.85
N PRO A 57 -11.71 -2.65 1.14
CA PRO A 57 -11.99 -2.65 -0.31
C PRO A 57 -13.25 -1.88 -0.72
N ALA A 58 -14.28 -1.88 0.12
CA ALA A 58 -15.51 -1.11 -0.12
C ALA A 58 -15.25 0.40 -0.16
N GLY A 59 -14.40 0.92 0.75
CA GLY A 59 -13.98 2.32 0.74
C GLY A 59 -13.14 2.66 -0.48
N SER A 60 -12.20 1.78 -0.84
CA SER A 60 -11.37 1.97 -2.04
C SER A 60 -12.17 2.06 -3.34
N ALA A 61 -13.28 1.34 -3.43
CA ALA A 61 -14.15 1.34 -4.61
C ALA A 61 -14.81 2.71 -4.87
N GLU A 62 -14.90 3.56 -3.86
CA GLU A 62 -15.47 4.92 -3.97
C GLU A 62 -14.50 5.91 -4.64
N ALA A 63 -13.19 5.59 -4.73
CA ALA A 63 -12.25 6.45 -5.44
C ALA A 63 -12.67 6.60 -6.92
N PRO A 64 -12.60 7.82 -7.52
CA PRO A 64 -13.11 8.08 -8.85
C PRO A 64 -12.54 7.16 -9.95
N PHE A 65 -11.29 6.71 -9.80
CA PHE A 65 -10.71 5.73 -10.72
C PHE A 65 -11.51 4.41 -10.73
N TYR A 66 -11.79 3.84 -9.57
CA TYR A 66 -12.51 2.56 -9.47
C TYR A 66 -14.00 2.72 -9.72
N SER A 67 -14.64 3.77 -9.20
CA SER A 67 -16.07 4.01 -9.43
C SER A 67 -16.38 4.25 -10.92
N ASN A 68 -15.52 4.97 -11.65
CA ASN A 68 -15.64 5.14 -13.08
C ASN A 68 -15.41 3.83 -13.86
N LEU A 69 -14.44 3.02 -13.42
CA LEU A 69 -14.19 1.71 -14.03
C LEU A 69 -15.39 0.78 -13.81
N GLN A 70 -15.97 0.77 -12.60
CA GLN A 70 -17.19 0.04 -12.28
C GLN A 70 -18.36 0.48 -13.18
N ALA A 71 -18.61 1.79 -13.27
CA ALA A 71 -19.65 2.34 -14.12
C ALA A 71 -19.46 1.99 -15.62
N LEU A 72 -18.22 1.80 -16.07
CA LEU A 72 -17.93 1.32 -17.42
C LEU A 72 -18.27 -0.18 -17.56
N MET A 73 -17.90 -0.99 -16.59
CA MET A 73 -18.19 -2.44 -16.58
C MET A 73 -19.69 -2.71 -16.54
N ASP A 74 -20.48 -1.91 -15.82
CA ASP A 74 -21.93 -2.04 -15.74
C ASP A 74 -22.65 -1.84 -17.09
N LYS A 75 -22.01 -1.08 -18.01
CA LYS A 75 -22.53 -0.90 -19.38
C LYS A 75 -22.26 -2.10 -20.31
N VAL A 76 -21.39 -3.02 -19.90
CA VAL A 76 -21.03 -4.20 -20.69
C VAL A 76 -21.79 -5.41 -20.16
N PRO A 77 -22.59 -6.12 -20.99
CA PRO A 77 -23.28 -7.32 -20.55
C PRO A 77 -22.31 -8.36 -19.95
N GLY A 78 -22.47 -8.66 -18.67
CA GLY A 78 -21.55 -9.55 -17.93
C GLY A 78 -20.18 -8.96 -17.58
N GLY A 79 -19.98 -7.66 -17.79
CA GLY A 79 -18.69 -6.97 -17.56
C GLY A 79 -18.21 -7.08 -16.12
N GLN A 80 -19.09 -6.88 -15.14
CA GLN A 80 -18.75 -7.07 -13.73
C GLN A 80 -18.28 -8.48 -13.42
N ARG A 81 -19.01 -9.51 -13.84
CA ARG A 81 -18.61 -10.92 -13.65
C ARG A 81 -17.27 -11.23 -14.30
N MET A 82 -17.00 -10.61 -15.46
CA MET A 82 -15.71 -10.74 -16.13
C MET A 82 -14.59 -10.09 -15.33
N ALA A 83 -14.80 -8.88 -14.81
CA ALA A 83 -13.83 -8.20 -13.95
C ALA A 83 -13.52 -9.01 -12.69
N GLU A 84 -14.54 -9.50 -11.98
CA GLU A 84 -14.40 -10.37 -10.81
C GLU A 84 -13.65 -11.68 -11.15
N ALA A 85 -13.95 -12.30 -12.29
CA ALA A 85 -13.29 -13.53 -12.69
C ALA A 85 -11.81 -13.35 -13.07
N VAL A 86 -11.41 -12.15 -13.52
CA VAL A 86 -10.10 -11.91 -14.13
C VAL A 86 -9.21 -11.02 -13.28
N MET A 87 -9.73 -9.96 -12.67
CA MET A 87 -8.92 -8.90 -12.04
C MET A 87 -9.22 -8.67 -10.57
N LEU A 88 -10.48 -8.82 -10.16
CA LEU A 88 -10.89 -8.58 -8.78
C LEU A 88 -10.83 -9.87 -7.97
N LYS A 89 -10.37 -9.76 -6.73
CA LYS A 89 -10.45 -10.84 -5.76
C LYS A 89 -10.45 -10.26 -4.35
N TYR A 90 -11.39 -10.68 -3.54
CA TYR A 90 -11.44 -10.34 -2.13
C TYR A 90 -10.91 -11.53 -1.33
N TYR A 91 -10.00 -11.26 -0.41
CA TYR A 91 -9.39 -12.27 0.46
C TYR A 91 -9.84 -12.10 1.89
N ASN A 92 -9.70 -10.88 2.44
CA ASN A 92 -9.99 -10.55 3.83
C ASN A 92 -10.43 -9.09 3.95
N GLU A 93 -11.21 -8.80 4.99
CA GLU A 93 -11.36 -7.46 5.54
C GLU A 93 -10.36 -7.27 6.69
N PRO A 94 -9.99 -6.03 7.08
CA PRO A 94 -9.08 -5.81 8.21
C PRO A 94 -9.53 -6.49 9.51
N GLY A 95 -10.84 -6.54 9.77
CA GLY A 95 -11.41 -7.28 10.90
C GLY A 95 -11.13 -8.79 10.84
N ASP A 96 -11.28 -9.40 9.66
CA ASP A 96 -10.99 -10.83 9.46
C ASP A 96 -9.52 -11.15 9.72
N VAL A 97 -8.61 -10.23 9.36
CA VAL A 97 -7.17 -10.37 9.64
C VAL A 97 -6.92 -10.38 11.13
N LEU A 98 -7.55 -9.49 11.90
CA LEU A 98 -7.41 -9.48 13.35
C LEU A 98 -7.91 -10.79 13.96
N ASP A 99 -9.08 -11.25 13.55
CA ASP A 99 -9.65 -12.53 14.02
C ASP A 99 -8.72 -13.73 13.74
N GLN A 100 -8.15 -13.80 12.54
CA GLN A 100 -7.17 -14.84 12.17
C GLN A 100 -5.91 -14.80 13.05
N LEU A 101 -5.52 -13.62 13.53
CA LEU A 101 -4.35 -13.42 14.38
C LEU A 101 -4.68 -13.49 15.88
N GLY A 102 -5.96 -13.70 16.22
CA GLY A 102 -6.44 -13.74 17.60
C GLY A 102 -6.43 -12.36 18.28
N LEU A 103 -6.46 -11.28 17.50
CA LEU A 103 -6.53 -9.90 17.98
C LEU A 103 -7.98 -9.41 17.97
N THR A 104 -8.22 -8.39 18.77
CA THR A 104 -9.45 -7.59 18.75
C THR A 104 -9.15 -6.17 18.25
N PRO A 105 -10.14 -5.42 17.76
CA PRO A 105 -9.95 -4.01 17.41
C PRO A 105 -9.35 -3.15 18.52
N SER A 106 -9.60 -3.51 19.79
CA SER A 106 -9.05 -2.80 20.95
C SER A 106 -7.57 -3.05 21.21
N ASP A 107 -6.99 -4.07 20.59
CA ASP A 107 -5.55 -4.36 20.70
C ASP A 107 -4.70 -3.46 19.79
N ILE A 108 -5.32 -2.68 18.88
CA ILE A 108 -4.62 -1.83 17.93
C ILE A 108 -4.35 -0.46 18.55
N ASP A 109 -3.08 -0.09 18.69
CA ASP A 109 -2.62 1.21 19.19
C ASP A 109 -2.46 2.23 18.05
N PHE A 110 -1.94 1.79 16.92
CA PHE A 110 -1.67 2.63 15.76
C PHE A 110 -2.13 1.97 14.46
N CYS A 111 -2.58 2.81 13.52
CA CYS A 111 -2.74 2.42 12.13
C CYS A 111 -2.06 3.46 11.24
N THR A 112 -1.64 3.07 10.05
CA THR A 112 -1.09 3.99 9.05
C THR A 112 -1.28 3.41 7.66
N PHE A 113 -1.43 4.29 6.67
CA PHE A 113 -1.34 4.00 5.25
C PHE A 113 -0.07 4.68 4.76
N ASP A 114 0.70 4.06 3.88
CA ASP A 114 1.90 4.68 3.31
C ASP A 114 1.57 5.99 2.58
N HIS A 115 0.37 6.09 2.02
CA HIS A 115 -0.26 7.27 1.45
C HIS A 115 -1.78 7.06 1.39
N LEU A 116 -2.56 8.03 0.90
CA LEU A 116 -4.02 7.97 0.94
C LEU A 116 -4.70 7.74 -0.43
N HIS A 117 -3.97 7.32 -1.48
CA HIS A 117 -4.62 6.89 -2.71
C HIS A 117 -5.55 5.72 -2.44
N VAL A 118 -6.77 5.83 -2.94
CA VAL A 118 -7.84 4.83 -2.82
C VAL A 118 -8.14 4.36 -1.39
N GLN A 119 -7.70 5.13 -0.38
CA GLN A 119 -7.99 4.84 1.01
C GLN A 119 -9.12 5.71 1.53
N ASP A 120 -10.02 5.13 2.30
CA ASP A 120 -11.01 5.84 3.09
C ASP A 120 -10.77 5.60 4.59
N PRO A 121 -9.98 6.44 5.26
CA PRO A 121 -9.68 6.28 6.69
C PRO A 121 -10.91 6.25 7.59
N ARG A 122 -12.05 6.81 7.14
CA ARG A 122 -13.32 6.77 7.86
C ARG A 122 -13.85 5.34 8.06
N MET A 123 -13.45 4.40 7.16
CA MET A 123 -13.78 2.98 7.32
C MET A 123 -13.11 2.35 8.54
N ILE A 124 -11.97 2.89 8.95
CA ILE A 124 -11.14 2.39 10.06
C ILE A 124 -11.40 3.19 11.35
N LEU A 125 -11.40 4.52 11.25
CA LEU A 125 -11.49 5.44 12.40
C LEU A 125 -12.91 5.89 12.71
N GLY A 126 -13.86 5.57 11.82
CA GLY A 126 -15.24 6.05 11.94
C GLY A 126 -15.39 7.51 11.53
N SER A 127 -16.59 8.03 11.74
CA SER A 127 -16.94 9.43 11.47
C SER A 127 -17.91 9.94 12.53
N THR A 128 -17.73 11.17 12.97
CA THR A 128 -18.66 11.90 13.86
C THR A 128 -19.82 12.53 13.09
N GLU A 129 -19.68 12.62 11.77
CA GLU A 129 -20.67 13.16 10.85
C GLU A 129 -21.26 12.04 9.99
N VAL A 130 -22.49 12.23 9.53
CA VAL A 130 -23.11 11.31 8.58
C VAL A 130 -22.46 11.54 7.21
N ILE A 131 -21.87 10.48 6.65
CA ILE A 131 -21.30 10.50 5.30
C ILE A 131 -22.45 10.41 4.31
N ASP A 132 -22.34 11.10 3.16
CA ASP A 132 -23.35 11.09 2.13
C ASP A 132 -23.73 9.65 1.72
N GLY A 133 -25.04 9.38 1.74
CA GLY A 133 -25.59 8.06 1.45
C GLY A 133 -25.70 7.11 2.66
N GLU A 134 -25.20 7.48 3.83
CA GLU A 134 -25.33 6.70 5.06
C GLU A 134 -26.52 7.20 5.93
N ALA A 135 -27.04 6.32 6.78
CA ALA A 135 -28.16 6.63 7.67
C ALA A 135 -27.72 7.21 9.02
N ALA A 136 -26.47 7.01 9.41
CA ALA A 136 -25.89 7.42 10.69
C ALA A 136 -24.37 7.58 10.59
N PRO A 137 -23.71 8.27 11.54
CA PRO A 137 -22.28 8.32 11.63
C PRO A 137 -21.65 6.92 11.68
N ARG A 138 -20.57 6.75 10.92
CA ARG A 138 -19.87 5.46 10.83
C ARG A 138 -19.13 5.14 12.12
N GLN A 139 -19.34 3.96 12.66
CA GLN A 139 -18.63 3.52 13.85
C GLN A 139 -17.17 3.14 13.49
N PRO A 140 -16.19 3.46 14.36
CA PRO A 140 -14.80 3.10 14.11
C PRO A 140 -14.60 1.57 14.20
N LEU A 141 -13.84 1.03 13.27
CA LEU A 141 -13.33 -0.34 13.37
C LEU A 141 -12.24 -0.42 14.47
N PHE A 142 -11.32 0.55 14.49
CA PHE A 142 -10.23 0.64 15.49
C PHE A 142 -10.43 1.85 16.39
N GLY A 143 -11.43 1.80 17.28
CA GLY A 143 -11.83 2.94 18.10
C GLY A 143 -10.75 3.49 19.04
N ASN A 144 -9.73 2.69 19.39
CA ASN A 144 -8.62 3.10 20.26
C ASN A 144 -7.38 3.54 19.47
N ALA A 145 -7.30 3.21 18.19
CA ALA A 145 -6.11 3.46 17.40
C ALA A 145 -5.92 4.95 17.08
N LYS A 146 -4.65 5.35 17.00
CA LYS A 146 -4.24 6.62 16.39
C LYS A 146 -3.75 6.34 14.97
N MET A 147 -4.18 7.14 14.01
CA MET A 147 -3.62 7.09 12.65
C MET A 147 -2.38 7.97 12.59
N LEU A 148 -1.25 7.37 12.23
CA LEU A 148 -0.03 8.08 11.88
C LEU A 148 -0.13 8.49 10.41
N VAL A 149 0.09 9.75 10.09
CA VAL A 149 0.05 10.27 8.73
C VAL A 149 1.09 11.36 8.55
N HIS A 150 1.83 11.33 7.43
CA HIS A 150 2.79 12.38 7.13
C HIS A 150 2.05 13.71 6.90
N SER A 151 2.58 14.83 7.44
CA SER A 151 1.92 16.15 7.36
C SER A 151 1.67 16.59 5.92
N ARG A 152 2.54 16.23 4.98
CA ARG A 152 2.38 16.53 3.56
C ARG A 152 1.26 15.74 2.90
N GLU A 153 1.02 14.49 3.32
CA GLU A 153 -0.12 13.71 2.82
C GLU A 153 -1.44 14.36 3.25
N LEU A 154 -1.50 14.82 4.50
CA LEU A 154 -2.66 15.56 4.99
C LEU A 154 -2.85 16.89 4.24
N ALA A 155 -1.77 17.60 3.92
CA ALA A 155 -1.82 18.84 3.14
C ALA A 155 -2.31 18.58 1.70
N THR A 156 -1.83 17.50 1.07
CA THR A 156 -2.30 17.06 -0.25
C THR A 156 -3.79 16.80 -0.25
N LEU A 157 -4.28 16.05 0.74
CA LEU A 157 -5.71 15.74 0.87
C LEU A 157 -6.58 16.99 1.04
N GLN A 158 -6.07 18.02 1.75
CA GLN A 158 -6.78 19.29 1.98
C GLN A 158 -6.79 20.21 0.74
N SER A 159 -5.86 20.02 -0.19
CA SER A 159 -5.72 20.84 -1.40
C SER A 159 -5.36 19.98 -2.61
N LEU A 160 -6.26 19.08 -2.94
CA LEU A 160 -6.04 18.05 -3.94
C LEU A 160 -5.86 18.65 -5.33
N HIS A 161 -4.74 18.34 -5.97
CA HIS A 161 -4.46 18.73 -7.33
C HIS A 161 -5.36 17.95 -8.32
N PRO A 162 -5.87 18.56 -9.43
CA PRO A 162 -6.72 17.86 -10.40
C PRO A 162 -6.10 16.58 -10.99
N MET A 163 -4.78 16.48 -11.09
CA MET A 163 -4.10 15.27 -11.57
C MET A 163 -4.20 14.10 -10.59
N GLN A 164 -4.43 14.37 -9.32
CA GLN A 164 -4.53 13.37 -8.24
C GLN A 164 -5.97 12.96 -7.96
N TRP A 165 -6.95 13.78 -8.38
CA TRP A 165 -8.36 13.61 -8.04
C TRP A 165 -8.89 12.19 -8.28
N ALA A 166 -8.44 11.52 -9.33
CA ALA A 166 -8.90 10.17 -9.67
C ALA A 166 -8.57 9.12 -8.60
N TRP A 167 -7.59 9.39 -7.76
CA TRP A 167 -7.03 8.42 -6.82
C TRP A 167 -7.48 8.62 -5.38
N TYR A 168 -8.02 9.78 -5.01
CA TYR A 168 -8.45 10.05 -3.64
C TYR A 168 -9.95 9.87 -3.47
N VAL A 169 -10.33 9.22 -2.37
CA VAL A 169 -11.75 9.07 -2.00
C VAL A 169 -12.29 10.44 -1.57
N ASP A 170 -13.46 10.80 -2.07
CA ASP A 170 -14.08 12.08 -1.74
C ASP A 170 -14.41 12.19 -0.25
N GLY A 171 -14.25 13.40 0.29
CA GLY A 171 -14.43 13.68 1.70
C GLY A 171 -13.25 13.30 2.59
N GLY A 172 -12.32 12.49 2.12
CA GLY A 172 -11.03 12.20 2.78
C GLY A 172 -11.16 11.83 4.26
N LEU A 173 -10.67 12.71 5.16
CA LEU A 173 -10.74 12.57 6.61
C LEU A 173 -11.94 13.32 7.24
N GLY A 174 -12.90 13.77 6.43
CA GLY A 174 -14.07 14.51 6.91
C GLY A 174 -14.86 13.74 7.98
N GLY A 175 -15.05 14.37 9.13
CA GLY A 175 -15.76 13.76 10.26
C GLY A 175 -14.94 12.78 11.11
N VAL A 176 -13.70 12.45 10.75
CA VAL A 176 -12.80 11.69 11.64
C VAL A 176 -12.47 12.53 12.85
N ASP A 177 -12.50 11.94 14.06
CA ASP A 177 -12.10 12.64 15.29
C ASP A 177 -10.63 13.11 15.17
N PRO A 178 -10.37 14.42 15.20
CA PRO A 178 -8.99 14.94 15.08
C PRO A 178 -8.04 14.39 16.14
N SER A 179 -8.54 13.96 17.29
CA SER A 179 -7.72 13.36 18.34
C SER A 179 -7.14 11.99 17.95
N GLN A 180 -7.70 11.35 16.93
CA GLN A 180 -7.18 10.09 16.38
C GLN A 180 -6.09 10.29 15.33
N ILE A 181 -5.87 11.53 14.85
CA ILE A 181 -4.86 11.83 13.84
C ILE A 181 -3.59 12.31 14.52
N VAL A 182 -2.48 11.65 14.23
CA VAL A 182 -1.14 12.02 14.68
C VAL A 182 -0.27 12.28 13.45
N THR A 183 0.07 13.53 13.23
CA THR A 183 0.94 13.92 12.12
C THR A 183 2.41 13.81 12.50
N PHE A 184 3.22 13.46 11.51
CA PHE A 184 4.68 13.48 11.64
C PHE A 184 5.31 14.13 10.40
N ASP A 185 6.56 14.58 10.55
CA ASP A 185 7.38 15.17 9.50
C ASP A 185 8.68 14.38 9.36
N GLY A 186 9.12 14.16 8.11
CA GLY A 186 10.36 13.44 7.82
C GLY A 186 10.33 11.98 8.28
N ASP A 187 11.50 11.46 8.62
CA ASP A 187 11.66 10.07 9.10
C ASP A 187 11.37 10.00 10.60
N ILE A 188 10.66 8.96 11.06
CA ILE A 188 10.42 8.74 12.48
C ILE A 188 10.71 7.28 12.88
N GLU A 189 11.29 7.10 14.07
CA GLU A 189 11.43 5.78 14.71
C GLU A 189 10.33 5.60 15.76
N LEU A 190 9.57 4.52 15.63
CA LEU A 190 8.47 4.18 16.54
C LEU A 190 8.97 3.37 17.76
N GLY A 191 10.08 2.67 17.60
CA GLY A 191 10.75 1.88 18.61
C GLY A 191 11.96 1.17 18.02
N PRO A 192 12.76 0.47 18.84
CA PRO A 192 13.94 -0.26 18.36
C PRO A 192 13.60 -1.21 17.20
N GLY A 193 14.11 -0.92 16.01
CA GLY A 193 13.92 -1.74 14.82
C GLY A 193 12.63 -1.51 14.04
N LEU A 194 11.89 -0.44 14.33
CA LEU A 194 10.69 -0.05 13.58
C LEU A 194 10.70 1.44 13.27
N ALA A 195 10.60 1.79 11.98
CA ALA A 195 10.58 3.17 11.52
C ALA A 195 9.60 3.38 10.37
N LEU A 196 9.13 4.62 10.22
CA LEU A 196 8.48 5.13 9.02
C LEU A 196 9.45 6.12 8.36
N LEU A 197 9.83 5.86 7.12
CA LEU A 197 10.70 6.73 6.35
C LEU A 197 9.86 7.57 5.38
N TRP A 198 10.04 8.87 5.39
CA TRP A 198 9.47 9.73 4.37
C TRP A 198 10.15 9.43 3.02
N THR A 199 9.37 8.95 2.09
CA THR A 199 9.78 8.49 0.76
C THR A 199 8.85 9.07 -0.30
N PRO A 200 8.89 10.40 -0.50
CA PRO A 200 7.97 11.11 -1.38
C PRO A 200 8.13 10.72 -2.85
N GLY A 201 7.15 11.10 -3.65
CA GLY A 201 7.15 10.99 -5.11
C GLY A 201 5.99 10.17 -5.67
N HIS A 202 5.60 9.08 -5.04
CA HIS A 202 4.31 8.43 -5.33
C HIS A 202 3.16 9.35 -4.90
N THR A 203 3.25 9.88 -3.69
CA THR A 203 2.60 11.12 -3.23
C THR A 203 3.62 11.96 -2.47
N ASP A 204 3.28 13.23 -2.17
CA ASP A 204 4.18 14.13 -1.43
C ASP A 204 4.40 13.67 0.03
N GLY A 205 3.40 13.01 0.61
CA GLY A 205 3.45 12.47 1.97
C GLY A 205 3.71 10.96 2.06
N ASN A 206 4.00 10.29 0.94
CA ASN A 206 4.27 8.87 0.95
C ASN A 206 5.42 8.50 1.90
N HIS A 207 5.24 7.40 2.64
CA HIS A 207 6.25 6.90 3.55
C HIS A 207 6.34 5.38 3.51
N SER A 208 7.53 4.86 3.74
CA SER A 208 7.81 3.43 3.73
C SER A 208 7.96 2.90 5.15
N LEU A 209 7.44 1.70 5.38
CA LEU A 209 7.62 0.98 6.63
C LEU A 209 8.95 0.22 6.60
N VAL A 210 9.81 0.45 7.60
CA VAL A 210 11.10 -0.24 7.76
C VAL A 210 11.09 -1.05 9.04
N ILE A 211 11.40 -2.34 8.91
CA ILE A 211 11.35 -3.29 10.02
C ILE A 211 12.63 -4.11 10.06
N ASN A 212 13.31 -4.09 11.19
CA ASN A 212 14.42 -5.00 11.47
C ASN A 212 13.90 -6.32 12.02
N THR A 213 14.20 -7.41 11.33
CA THR A 213 13.77 -8.76 11.68
C THR A 213 14.98 -9.67 11.94
N PRO A 214 14.81 -10.89 12.47
CA PRO A 214 15.89 -11.86 12.58
C PRO A 214 16.60 -12.18 11.26
N ASP A 215 15.94 -11.95 10.12
CA ASP A 215 16.51 -12.16 8.78
C ASP A 215 17.09 -10.88 8.14
N GLY A 216 17.11 -9.78 8.88
CA GLY A 216 17.58 -8.47 8.42
C GLY A 216 16.46 -7.47 8.22
N VAL A 217 16.80 -6.36 7.60
CA VAL A 217 15.91 -5.22 7.39
C VAL A 217 14.99 -5.45 6.19
N TRP A 218 13.69 -5.27 6.43
CA TRP A 218 12.65 -5.22 5.42
C TRP A 218 12.16 -3.80 5.21
N VAL A 219 11.80 -3.49 3.97
CA VAL A 219 11.10 -2.26 3.60
C VAL A 219 9.78 -2.63 2.95
N SER A 220 8.68 -1.98 3.34
CA SER A 220 7.40 -2.04 2.62
C SER A 220 7.06 -0.67 2.06
N SER A 221 6.71 -0.60 0.77
CA SER A 221 6.52 0.66 0.04
C SER A 221 5.62 0.48 -1.18
N GLU A 222 4.91 1.55 -1.56
CA GLU A 222 4.11 1.67 -2.80
C GLU A 222 4.86 2.39 -3.94
N ASN A 223 6.11 2.83 -3.75
CA ASN A 223 6.91 3.46 -4.83
C ASN A 223 7.16 2.52 -6.02
N GLY A 224 6.94 1.23 -5.84
CA GLY A 224 6.93 0.21 -6.89
C GLY A 224 5.99 -0.93 -6.52
N ILE A 225 5.50 -1.64 -7.52
CA ILE A 225 4.51 -2.72 -7.36
C ILE A 225 5.10 -4.12 -7.49
N SER A 226 6.40 -4.24 -7.66
CA SER A 226 7.11 -5.53 -7.83
C SER A 226 8.56 -5.38 -7.41
N ALA A 227 9.20 -6.44 -6.95
CA ALA A 227 10.66 -6.46 -6.76
C ALA A 227 11.42 -6.02 -8.03
N ASP A 228 10.84 -6.24 -9.20
CA ASP A 228 11.36 -5.79 -10.50
C ASP A 228 11.53 -4.26 -10.60
N ASN A 229 10.75 -3.48 -9.84
CA ASN A 229 10.85 -2.02 -9.82
C ASN A 229 12.17 -1.55 -9.17
N TRP A 230 12.58 -2.19 -8.08
CA TRP A 230 13.85 -1.87 -7.39
C TRP A 230 15.07 -2.54 -8.00
N GLN A 231 14.88 -3.66 -8.73
CA GLN A 231 15.97 -4.42 -9.37
C GLN A 231 15.64 -4.74 -10.83
N PRO A 232 15.47 -3.69 -11.67
CA PRO A 232 15.07 -3.84 -13.07
C PRO A 232 16.10 -4.61 -13.92
N GLU A 233 17.35 -4.65 -13.50
CA GLU A 233 18.42 -5.45 -14.14
C GLU A 233 18.15 -6.95 -14.11
N LEU A 234 17.40 -7.43 -13.12
CA LEU A 234 17.00 -8.84 -12.99
C LEU A 234 15.68 -9.16 -13.67
N SER A 235 14.91 -8.14 -14.07
CA SER A 235 13.54 -8.29 -14.54
C SER A 235 13.42 -9.14 -15.80
N LYS A 236 12.39 -9.99 -15.82
CA LYS A 236 11.92 -10.75 -16.99
C LYS A 236 10.67 -10.13 -17.61
N ILE A 237 10.12 -9.09 -17.01
CA ILE A 237 8.98 -8.34 -17.54
C ILE A 237 9.44 -7.63 -18.83
N PRO A 238 8.73 -7.80 -19.96
CA PRO A 238 9.14 -7.24 -21.24
C PRO A 238 9.30 -5.71 -21.19
N GLY A 239 10.50 -5.25 -21.54
CA GLY A 239 10.84 -3.83 -21.60
C GLY A 239 11.60 -3.32 -20.38
N VAL A 240 11.31 -3.82 -19.15
CA VAL A 240 11.85 -3.28 -17.89
C VAL A 240 13.38 -3.32 -17.85
N ARG A 241 14.00 -4.47 -18.13
CA ARG A 241 15.48 -4.56 -18.20
C ARG A 241 16.08 -3.66 -19.29
N LYS A 242 15.44 -3.60 -20.47
CA LYS A 242 15.90 -2.72 -21.56
C LYS A 242 15.82 -1.23 -21.19
N TYR A 243 14.80 -0.85 -20.41
CA TYR A 243 14.67 0.50 -19.88
C TYR A 243 15.84 0.84 -18.95
N HIS A 244 16.15 -0.07 -18.00
CA HIS A 244 17.32 0.05 -17.12
C HIS A 244 18.62 0.21 -17.93
N GLU A 245 18.91 -0.72 -18.86
CA GLU A 245 20.13 -0.71 -19.67
C GLU A 245 20.25 0.54 -20.54
N ARG A 246 19.14 0.97 -21.17
CA ARG A 246 19.13 2.09 -22.12
C ARG A 246 19.33 3.45 -21.44
N PHE A 247 18.75 3.62 -20.27
CA PHE A 247 18.73 4.92 -19.58
C PHE A 247 19.63 4.97 -18.35
N GLY A 248 20.31 3.88 -18.00
CA GLY A 248 21.16 3.78 -16.81
C GLY A 248 20.36 3.97 -15.52
N ARG A 249 19.10 3.51 -15.47
CA ARG A 249 18.20 3.70 -14.34
C ARG A 249 18.36 2.59 -13.32
N GLU A 250 18.74 2.92 -12.10
CA GLU A 250 18.91 1.95 -11.02
C GLU A 250 17.59 1.32 -10.56
N ILE A 251 16.50 2.06 -10.71
CA ILE A 251 15.13 1.63 -10.36
C ILE A 251 14.16 2.01 -11.49
N CYS A 252 12.95 1.46 -11.42
CA CYS A 252 11.85 1.77 -12.32
C CYS A 252 10.61 2.10 -11.47
N PRO A 253 10.27 3.39 -11.23
CA PRO A 253 9.17 3.75 -10.36
C PRO A 253 7.82 3.38 -10.97
N ASN A 254 6.80 3.26 -10.15
CA ASN A 254 5.44 3.34 -10.66
C ASN A 254 5.06 4.83 -10.88
N ALA A 255 4.18 5.11 -11.82
CA ALA A 255 3.90 6.48 -12.25
C ALA A 255 2.40 6.74 -12.34
N ASN A 256 1.64 6.37 -11.32
CA ASN A 256 0.19 6.46 -11.37
C ASN A 256 -0.34 7.90 -11.31
N THR A 257 0.39 8.85 -10.75
CA THR A 257 -0.07 10.23 -10.60
C THR A 257 0.74 11.26 -11.37
N LEU A 258 1.89 10.90 -11.93
CA LEU A 258 2.83 11.84 -12.59
C LEU A 258 3.33 12.95 -11.64
N GLU A 259 3.31 12.71 -10.35
CA GLU A 259 3.89 13.58 -9.35
C GLU A 259 5.41 13.57 -9.46
N ASP A 260 6.12 13.83 -8.45
CA ASP A 260 7.54 14.08 -8.59
C ASP A 260 8.35 12.80 -8.87
N SER A 261 8.54 12.48 -10.14
CA SER A 261 9.33 11.33 -10.57
C SER A 261 10.79 11.35 -10.10
N LEU A 262 11.34 12.53 -9.78
CA LEU A 262 12.69 12.65 -9.23
C LEU A 262 12.70 12.23 -7.78
N ASP A 263 11.77 12.76 -6.98
CA ASP A 263 11.64 12.41 -5.57
C ASP A 263 11.33 10.91 -5.41
N GLN A 264 10.46 10.36 -6.25
CA GLN A 264 10.16 8.93 -6.23
C GLN A 264 11.39 8.07 -6.57
N TYR A 265 12.19 8.50 -7.55
CA TYR A 265 13.44 7.83 -7.89
C TYR A 265 14.40 7.80 -6.69
N ASP A 266 14.65 8.96 -6.09
CA ASP A 266 15.56 9.10 -4.94
C ASP A 266 15.04 8.32 -3.72
N SER A 267 13.74 8.32 -3.50
CA SER A 267 13.08 7.53 -2.45
C SER A 267 13.31 6.02 -2.66
N MET A 268 13.12 5.51 -3.87
CA MET A 268 13.36 4.10 -4.16
C MET A 268 14.83 3.70 -4.02
N VAL A 269 15.77 4.59 -4.35
CA VAL A 269 17.20 4.38 -4.09
C VAL A 269 17.47 4.35 -2.58
N LYS A 270 16.86 5.26 -1.79
CA LYS A 270 16.93 5.25 -0.33
C LYS A 270 16.41 3.91 0.24
N GLU A 271 15.28 3.42 -0.22
CA GLU A 271 14.68 2.13 0.16
C GLU A 271 15.63 0.96 -0.14
N LYS A 272 16.25 0.93 -1.33
CA LYS A 272 17.27 -0.08 -1.69
C LYS A 272 18.45 -0.10 -0.73
N THR A 273 18.89 1.09 -0.27
CA THR A 273 20.04 1.17 0.65
C THR A 273 19.70 0.71 2.07
N MET A 274 18.44 0.69 2.43
CA MET A 274 17.96 0.24 3.75
C MET A 274 17.72 -1.27 3.81
N ALA A 275 17.22 -1.86 2.72
CA ALA A 275 16.81 -3.25 2.69
C ALA A 275 17.99 -4.22 2.58
N ASP A 276 17.96 -5.28 3.39
CA ASP A 276 18.94 -6.37 3.29
C ASP A 276 18.63 -7.33 2.13
N PRO A 277 19.62 -8.10 1.65
CA PRO A 277 19.40 -9.16 0.67
C PRO A 277 18.40 -10.21 1.17
N SER A 278 17.52 -10.66 0.27
CA SER A 278 16.54 -11.70 0.56
C SER A 278 17.21 -13.04 0.93
N LYS A 279 16.69 -13.70 1.95
CA LYS A 279 17.12 -15.06 2.33
C LYS A 279 16.70 -16.12 1.32
N VAL A 280 15.64 -15.87 0.55
CA VAL A 280 15.13 -16.79 -0.46
C VAL A 280 16.03 -16.77 -1.72
N ASP A 281 16.35 -15.56 -2.18
CA ASP A 281 17.27 -15.35 -3.30
C ASP A 281 18.05 -14.04 -3.08
N PRO A 282 19.33 -14.10 -2.65
CA PRO A 282 20.12 -12.92 -2.27
C PRO A 282 20.40 -11.92 -3.40
N ARG A 283 20.01 -12.23 -4.62
CA ARG A 283 20.05 -11.27 -5.73
C ARG A 283 18.96 -10.20 -5.59
N TRP A 284 17.89 -10.50 -4.85
CA TRP A 284 16.78 -9.62 -4.57
C TRP A 284 16.91 -9.02 -3.18
N LEU A 285 16.39 -7.81 -3.00
CA LEU A 285 16.34 -7.14 -1.71
C LEU A 285 15.04 -7.47 -0.96
N GLN A 286 15.08 -7.39 0.35
CA GLN A 286 13.90 -7.55 1.24
C GLN A 286 12.99 -6.33 1.15
N ILE A 287 12.47 -6.07 -0.05
CA ILE A 287 11.48 -5.02 -0.31
C ILE A 287 10.16 -5.69 -0.70
N LEU A 288 9.13 -5.46 0.10
CA LEU A 288 7.79 -5.95 -0.14
C LEU A 288 6.90 -4.78 -0.58
N PRO A 289 6.42 -4.74 -1.82
CA PRO A 289 5.42 -3.75 -2.20
C PRO A 289 4.19 -3.85 -1.29
N SER A 290 3.68 -2.72 -0.81
CA SER A 290 2.41 -2.67 -0.06
C SER A 290 1.25 -3.12 -0.94
N THR A 291 1.31 -2.78 -2.22
CA THR A 291 0.44 -3.36 -3.25
C THR A 291 1.30 -4.03 -4.33
N GLU A 292 1.26 -5.37 -4.39
CA GLU A 292 2.15 -6.15 -5.25
C GLU A 292 1.48 -6.60 -6.55
N LEU A 293 2.19 -6.52 -7.67
CA LEU A 293 1.80 -7.09 -8.96
C LEU A 293 1.42 -8.57 -8.79
N ALA A 294 0.18 -8.93 -9.14
CA ALA A 294 -0.31 -10.29 -8.98
C ALA A 294 0.47 -11.30 -9.83
N PRO A 295 0.96 -12.42 -9.25
CA PRO A 295 1.76 -13.42 -9.97
C PRO A 295 0.90 -14.36 -10.84
N TRP A 296 -0.26 -13.92 -11.26
CA TRP A 296 -1.22 -14.74 -11.99
C TRP A 296 -0.83 -14.92 -13.46
N LYS A 297 -0.65 -16.14 -13.88
CA LYS A 297 -0.21 -16.49 -15.25
C LYS A 297 -1.08 -15.92 -16.37
N ARG A 298 -2.33 -15.56 -16.09
CA ARG A 298 -3.24 -14.93 -17.07
C ARG A 298 -2.79 -13.55 -17.52
N PHE A 299 -1.95 -12.87 -16.74
CA PHE A 299 -1.34 -11.58 -17.11
C PHE A 299 0.05 -11.74 -17.73
N TRP A 300 0.47 -12.99 -17.98
CA TRP A 300 1.74 -13.22 -18.67
C TRP A 300 1.80 -12.43 -19.99
N PRO A 301 2.90 -11.75 -20.34
CA PRO A 301 4.21 -11.81 -19.67
C PRO A 301 4.44 -10.73 -18.60
N VAL A 302 3.43 -9.96 -18.18
CA VAL A 302 3.54 -8.96 -17.12
C VAL A 302 3.18 -9.62 -15.79
N VAL A 303 4.13 -10.37 -15.26
CA VAL A 303 4.06 -11.02 -13.94
C VAL A 303 5.38 -10.80 -13.21
N PRO A 304 5.42 -10.72 -11.87
CA PRO A 304 6.66 -10.48 -11.16
C PRO A 304 7.71 -11.56 -11.49
N THR A 305 8.95 -11.13 -11.68
CA THR A 305 10.09 -12.06 -11.85
C THR A 305 10.39 -12.79 -10.57
N PHE A 306 10.20 -12.11 -9.44
CA PHE A 306 10.38 -12.62 -8.10
C PHE A 306 9.31 -12.02 -7.18
N THR A 307 8.86 -12.79 -6.20
CA THR A 307 8.01 -12.31 -5.11
C THR A 307 8.43 -13.00 -3.82
N HIS A 308 8.42 -12.25 -2.74
CA HIS A 308 8.68 -12.78 -1.39
C HIS A 308 7.51 -13.61 -0.86
N GLY A 309 6.32 -13.47 -1.42
CA GLY A 309 5.09 -13.95 -0.79
C GLY A 309 4.75 -13.11 0.44
N GLY A 310 4.21 -13.76 1.48
CA GLY A 310 3.95 -13.09 2.75
C GLY A 310 5.17 -13.02 3.66
N ILE A 311 5.17 -12.05 4.57
CA ILE A 311 6.15 -11.94 5.66
C ILE A 311 5.53 -12.49 6.93
N ASP A 312 6.26 -13.36 7.63
CA ASP A 312 5.83 -14.02 8.86
C ASP A 312 6.99 -14.15 9.83
N TYR A 313 7.01 -13.34 10.89
CA TYR A 313 8.02 -13.40 11.95
C TYR A 313 7.37 -13.39 13.32
N GLY A 314 7.78 -14.33 14.15
CA GLY A 314 7.33 -14.44 15.54
C GLY A 314 5.85 -14.79 15.67
N GLN A 315 5.30 -14.56 16.84
CA GLN A 315 3.89 -14.79 17.18
C GLN A 315 3.23 -13.46 17.55
N ILE A 316 2.11 -13.17 16.93
CA ILE A 316 1.23 -12.09 17.35
C ILE A 316 0.48 -12.52 18.61
N LYS A 317 0.38 -11.64 19.59
CA LYS A 317 -0.26 -11.91 20.90
C LYS A 317 -1.34 -10.88 21.18
N ALA A 318 -2.49 -11.31 21.64
CA ALA A 318 -3.53 -10.42 22.15
C ALA A 318 -3.19 -9.89 23.55
N GLY A 319 -3.72 -8.70 23.88
CA GLY A 319 -3.68 -8.14 25.22
C GLY A 319 -2.26 -7.78 25.72
N LEU A 320 -1.39 -7.32 24.86
CA LEU A 320 -0.03 -6.86 25.18
C LEU A 320 -0.02 -5.48 25.90
N ARG A 321 -0.93 -5.21 26.81
CA ARG A 321 -0.97 -3.95 27.59
C ARG A 321 -0.53 -4.18 29.01
#